data_8dc46bb201c2dc25f9150a7009fcc252
#
_entry.id   8dc46bb201c2dc25f9150a7009fcc252
#
_cell.length_a   1.000
_cell.length_b   1.000
_cell.length_c   1.000
_cell.angle_alpha   90.00
_cell.angle_beta   90.00
_cell.angle_gamma   90.00
#
_symmetry.space_group_name_H-M   'P 1'
#
loop_
_entity.id
_entity.type
_entity.pdbx_description
1 polymer ?
#
loop_
_entity_poly.entity_id
_entity_poly.type
_entity_poly.pdbx_seq_one_letter_code
_entity_poly.pdbx_strand_id
1 'polypeptide(L)'
;MNCRHDPKLTAYLDSLLAGFAEIALERMLVQHEQARQRGGLTFFDRGLPDLIAYLEVAGRSVPAACYRAAAQHAYHAEVLLTPPWPAIYVNDAERWQTFPESVALYNRLVVKYQRLGYRLLELPLVPVPERVLFVEAWLRRGPWPAAPGAAQRRLAGY
;
A
#
# COMPACT_ATOMS: atom_id res chain seq x y z
N MET A 1 24.55 15.11 -20.58
CA MET A 1 23.37 14.81 -21.45
C MET A 1 22.20 14.54 -20.55
N ASN A 2 21.22 15.45 -20.54
CA ASN A 2 20.13 15.44 -19.56
C ASN A 2 18.94 14.65 -20.14
N CYS A 3 18.90 13.33 -19.94
CA CYS A 3 17.86 12.42 -20.46
C CYS A 3 16.46 12.58 -19.79
N ARG A 4 16.27 13.61 -18.95
CA ARG A 4 15.06 13.76 -18.16
C ARG A 4 13.92 14.57 -18.82
N HIS A 5 14.07 14.97 -20.09
CA HIS A 5 13.12 15.90 -20.74
C HIS A 5 12.75 15.52 -22.19
N ASP A 6 12.71 14.23 -22.52
CA ASP A 6 12.11 13.81 -23.77
C ASP A 6 10.60 13.59 -23.55
N PRO A 7 9.72 14.45 -24.10
CA PRO A 7 8.27 14.35 -23.94
C PRO A 7 7.69 13.00 -24.43
N LYS A 8 8.32 12.41 -25.45
CA LYS A 8 7.88 11.12 -26.01
C LYS A 8 8.21 9.96 -25.07
N LEU A 9 9.41 9.99 -24.47
CA LEU A 9 9.81 8.99 -23.48
C LEU A 9 8.95 9.12 -22.21
N THR A 10 8.66 10.33 -21.78
CA THR A 10 7.77 10.58 -20.64
C THR A 10 6.37 10.05 -20.92
N ALA A 11 5.77 10.36 -22.09
CA ALA A 11 4.45 9.87 -22.49
C ALA A 11 4.41 8.35 -22.61
N TYR A 12 5.48 7.73 -23.11
CA TYR A 12 5.59 6.26 -23.19
C TYR A 12 5.65 5.62 -21.80
N LEU A 13 6.46 6.16 -20.90
CA LEU A 13 6.54 5.69 -19.50
C LEU A 13 5.22 5.91 -18.77
N ASP A 14 4.53 7.01 -19.02
CA ASP A 14 3.19 7.29 -18.47
C ASP A 14 2.18 6.25 -18.92
N SER A 15 2.20 5.88 -20.21
CA SER A 15 1.34 4.84 -20.76
C SER A 15 1.60 3.46 -20.14
N LEU A 16 2.88 3.09 -19.97
CA LEU A 16 3.26 1.84 -19.33
C LEU A 16 2.82 1.79 -17.86
N LEU A 17 3.00 2.87 -17.12
CA LEU A 17 2.60 2.95 -15.71
C LEU A 17 1.08 3.02 -15.53
N ALA A 18 0.35 3.65 -16.47
CA ALA A 18 -1.11 3.61 -16.48
C ALA A 18 -1.61 2.18 -16.70
N GLY A 19 -1.07 1.47 -17.68
CA GLY A 19 -1.39 0.06 -17.92
C GLY A 19 -1.04 -0.82 -16.70
N PHE A 20 0.10 -0.58 -16.05
CA PHE A 20 0.46 -1.26 -14.81
C PHE A 20 -0.56 -0.99 -13.70
N ALA A 21 -0.98 0.26 -13.53
CA ALA A 21 -1.95 0.65 -12.49
C ALA A 21 -3.31 -0.04 -12.70
N GLU A 22 -3.77 -0.16 -13.95
CA GLU A 22 -5.01 -0.86 -14.29
C GLU A 22 -4.92 -2.36 -13.97
N ILE A 23 -3.85 -3.02 -14.39
CA ILE A 23 -3.63 -4.45 -14.13
C ILE A 23 -3.49 -4.70 -12.61
N ALA A 24 -2.75 -3.84 -11.90
CA ALA A 24 -2.59 -3.96 -10.46
C ALA A 24 -3.92 -3.79 -9.74
N LEU A 25 -4.71 -2.79 -10.13
CA LEU A 25 -6.04 -2.54 -9.58
C LEU A 25 -6.96 -3.75 -9.78
N GLU A 26 -7.04 -4.26 -11.01
CA GLU A 26 -7.86 -5.43 -11.32
C GLU A 26 -7.48 -6.64 -10.46
N ARG A 27 -6.18 -6.95 -10.37
CA ARG A 27 -5.68 -8.06 -9.55
C ARG A 27 -6.00 -7.89 -8.07
N MET A 28 -5.82 -6.69 -7.52
CA MET A 28 -6.15 -6.39 -6.11
C MET A 28 -7.65 -6.55 -5.84
N LEU A 29 -8.53 -6.13 -6.76
CA LEU A 29 -9.96 -6.31 -6.64
C LEU A 29 -10.36 -7.78 -6.68
N VAL A 30 -9.79 -8.57 -7.59
CA VAL A 30 -10.02 -10.02 -7.68
C VAL A 30 -9.57 -10.71 -6.39
N GLN A 31 -8.38 -10.39 -5.88
CA GLN A 31 -7.86 -10.96 -4.64
C GLN A 31 -8.75 -10.61 -3.43
N HIS A 32 -9.20 -9.34 -3.35
CA HIS A 32 -10.09 -8.90 -2.28
C HIS A 32 -11.42 -9.66 -2.31
N GLU A 33 -12.01 -9.82 -3.49
CA GLU A 33 -13.27 -10.56 -3.65
C GLU A 33 -13.10 -12.05 -3.32
N GLN A 34 -12.02 -12.68 -3.77
CA GLN A 34 -11.69 -14.07 -3.42
C GLN A 34 -11.52 -14.25 -1.91
N ALA A 35 -10.86 -13.31 -1.23
CA ALA A 35 -10.71 -13.35 0.21
C ALA A 35 -12.07 -13.22 0.92
N ARG A 36 -12.93 -12.32 0.44
CA ARG A 36 -14.29 -12.12 0.96
C ARG A 36 -15.14 -13.39 0.82
N GLN A 37 -15.07 -14.05 -0.33
CA GLN A 37 -15.82 -15.30 -0.58
C GLN A 37 -15.29 -16.47 0.25
N ARG A 38 -13.98 -16.56 0.44
CA ARG A 38 -13.35 -17.60 1.27
C ARG A 38 -13.69 -17.44 2.74
N GLY A 39 -13.88 -16.19 3.19
CA GLY A 39 -14.04 -15.87 4.60
C GLY A 39 -12.76 -16.13 5.42
N GLY A 40 -12.87 -15.92 6.74
CA GLY A 40 -11.74 -16.09 7.64
C GLY A 40 -10.68 -14.99 7.51
N LEU A 41 -9.49 -15.26 8.02
CA LEU A 41 -8.37 -14.32 8.00
C LEU A 41 -7.56 -14.45 6.71
N THR A 42 -7.33 -13.34 6.03
CA THR A 42 -6.44 -13.25 4.88
C THR A 42 -5.47 -12.09 5.07
N PHE A 43 -4.18 -12.35 4.93
CA PHE A 43 -3.16 -11.31 4.86
C PHE A 43 -2.97 -10.90 3.40
N PHE A 44 -2.92 -9.60 3.18
CA PHE A 44 -2.57 -9.01 1.90
C PHE A 44 -1.17 -8.38 2.02
N ASP A 45 -0.28 -8.74 1.12
CA ASP A 45 0.96 -8.01 0.93
C ASP A 45 0.68 -6.86 -0.01
N ARG A 46 0.55 -5.66 0.57
CA ARG A 46 0.06 -4.42 -0.04
C ARG A 46 -1.45 -4.44 -0.32
N GLY A 47 -2.00 -3.24 -0.43
CA GLY A 47 -3.42 -3.01 -0.68
C GLY A 47 -3.67 -1.86 -1.64
N LEU A 48 -4.94 -1.56 -1.89
CA LEU A 48 -5.35 -0.45 -2.75
C LEU A 48 -4.75 0.91 -2.36
N PRO A 49 -4.60 1.25 -1.05
CA PRO A 49 -3.91 2.48 -0.66
C PRO A 49 -2.44 2.53 -1.07
N ASP A 50 -1.75 1.37 -1.13
CA ASP A 50 -0.37 1.29 -1.60
C ASP A 50 -0.24 1.67 -3.07
N LEU A 51 -1.13 1.17 -3.93
CA LEU A 51 -1.15 1.52 -5.35
C LEU A 51 -1.26 3.04 -5.55
N ILE A 52 -2.15 3.69 -4.80
CA ILE A 52 -2.31 5.14 -4.83
C ILE A 52 -1.01 5.84 -4.40
N ALA A 53 -0.43 5.42 -3.27
CA ALA A 53 0.80 6.03 -2.74
C ALA A 53 1.99 5.85 -3.70
N TYR A 54 2.12 4.69 -4.34
CA TYR A 54 3.17 4.44 -5.35
C TYR A 54 3.06 5.37 -6.54
N LEU A 55 1.86 5.55 -7.08
CA LEU A 55 1.63 6.46 -8.20
C LEU A 55 1.94 7.91 -7.83
N GLU A 56 1.53 8.35 -6.63
CA GLU A 56 1.83 9.69 -6.13
C GLU A 56 3.33 9.93 -5.93
N VAL A 57 4.06 8.97 -5.35
CA VAL A 57 5.52 9.07 -5.17
C VAL A 57 6.24 9.09 -6.52
N ALA A 58 5.74 8.34 -7.50
CA ALA A 58 6.25 8.37 -8.86
C ALA A 58 5.91 9.67 -9.62
N GLY A 59 5.18 10.61 -9.01
CA GLY A 59 4.75 11.86 -9.63
C GLY A 59 3.70 11.64 -10.73
N ARG A 60 2.92 10.56 -10.64
CA ARG A 60 1.92 10.19 -11.65
C ARG A 60 0.52 10.54 -11.20
N SER A 61 -0.36 10.83 -12.16
CA SER A 61 -1.77 10.98 -11.88
C SER A 61 -2.37 9.65 -11.44
N VAL A 62 -3.13 9.68 -10.35
CA VAL A 62 -3.82 8.49 -9.85
C VAL A 62 -5.17 8.39 -10.54
N PRO A 63 -5.49 7.28 -11.24
CA PRO A 63 -6.81 7.09 -11.83
C PRO A 63 -7.92 7.17 -10.77
N ALA A 64 -9.02 7.86 -11.08
CA ALA A 64 -10.17 7.97 -10.17
C ALA A 64 -10.75 6.61 -9.75
N ALA A 65 -10.55 5.57 -10.58
CA ALA A 65 -10.92 4.21 -10.27
C ALA A 65 -10.20 3.66 -9.03
N CYS A 66 -8.90 3.99 -8.83
CA CYS A 66 -8.13 3.56 -7.65
C CYS A 66 -8.71 4.14 -6.36
N TYR A 67 -9.09 5.41 -6.37
CA TYR A 67 -9.73 6.05 -5.21
C TYR A 67 -11.10 5.45 -4.91
N ARG A 68 -11.92 5.23 -5.94
CA ARG A 68 -13.22 4.57 -5.77
C ARG A 68 -13.07 3.17 -5.21
N ALA A 69 -12.11 2.40 -5.73
CA ALA A 69 -11.83 1.06 -5.25
C ALA A 69 -11.39 1.08 -3.77
N ALA A 70 -10.46 1.95 -3.38
CA ALA A 70 -10.02 2.08 -2.00
C ALA A 70 -11.16 2.50 -1.04
N ALA A 71 -12.13 3.29 -1.52
CA ALA A 71 -13.31 3.67 -0.74
C ALA A 71 -14.33 2.52 -0.59
N GLN A 72 -14.44 1.63 -1.58
CA GLN A 72 -15.43 0.55 -1.62
C GLN A 72 -14.93 -0.77 -1.00
N HIS A 73 -13.64 -1.06 -1.16
CA HIS A 73 -13.00 -2.31 -0.74
C HIS A 73 -12.08 -2.09 0.46
N ALA A 74 -12.68 -2.04 1.65
CA ALA A 74 -11.93 -1.84 2.88
C ALA A 74 -11.23 -3.13 3.33
N TYR A 75 -10.03 -2.95 3.87
CA TYR A 75 -9.32 -3.96 4.66
C TYR A 75 -9.71 -3.86 6.14
N HIS A 76 -9.06 -4.66 6.98
CA HIS A 76 -9.20 -4.54 8.43
C HIS A 76 -8.87 -3.11 8.92
N ALA A 77 -9.50 -2.64 9.99
CA ALA A 77 -9.30 -1.28 10.51
C ALA A 77 -7.86 -0.99 10.97
N GLU A 78 -7.13 -2.02 11.39
CA GLU A 78 -5.71 -1.93 11.71
C GLU A 78 -4.89 -2.52 10.56
N VAL A 79 -3.88 -1.77 10.14
CA VAL A 79 -2.94 -2.15 9.08
C VAL A 79 -1.56 -2.28 9.69
N LEU A 80 -0.93 -3.42 9.44
CA LEU A 80 0.45 -3.68 9.86
C LEU A 80 1.40 -2.96 8.89
N LEU A 81 2.27 -2.12 9.43
CA LEU A 81 3.29 -1.42 8.65
C LEU A 81 4.68 -1.96 8.97
N THR A 82 5.47 -2.15 7.93
CA THR A 82 6.90 -2.47 8.03
C THR A 82 7.70 -1.18 7.89
N PRO A 83 8.22 -0.59 8.99
CA PRO A 83 9.00 0.63 8.90
C PRO A 83 10.33 0.38 8.18
N PRO A 84 10.89 1.39 7.49
CA PRO A 84 12.21 1.29 6.88
C PRO A 84 13.26 0.91 7.92
N TRP A 85 14.04 -0.13 7.64
CA TRP A 85 15.03 -0.66 8.58
C TRP A 85 16.42 -0.63 7.98
N PRO A 86 17.28 0.38 8.33
CA PRO A 86 18.60 0.54 7.74
C PRO A 86 19.50 -0.69 7.91
N ALA A 87 19.41 -1.36 9.07
CA ALA A 87 20.30 -2.48 9.41
C ALA A 87 20.15 -3.71 8.51
N ILE A 88 18.98 -3.88 7.86
CA ILE A 88 18.73 -5.01 6.93
C ILE A 88 18.50 -4.55 5.50
N TYR A 89 18.66 -3.24 5.24
CA TYR A 89 18.48 -2.72 3.90
C TYR A 89 19.66 -3.14 3.01
N VAL A 90 19.33 -3.81 1.91
CA VAL A 90 20.27 -4.15 0.85
C VAL A 90 19.74 -3.58 -0.45
N ASN A 91 20.58 -2.90 -1.20
CA ASN A 91 20.28 -2.49 -2.57
C ASN A 91 20.90 -3.52 -3.51
N ASP A 92 20.07 -4.29 -4.19
CA ASP A 92 20.45 -5.34 -5.12
C ASP A 92 19.66 -5.22 -6.45
N ALA A 93 19.85 -6.17 -7.35
CA ALA A 93 19.20 -6.16 -8.66
C ALA A 93 17.66 -6.23 -8.59
N GLU A 94 17.11 -6.78 -7.51
CA GLU A 94 15.67 -6.91 -7.30
C GLU A 94 15.09 -5.67 -6.59
N ARG A 95 15.92 -4.95 -5.84
CA ARG A 95 15.55 -3.75 -5.09
C ARG A 95 16.29 -2.52 -5.63
N TRP A 96 15.79 -1.98 -6.73
CA TRP A 96 16.32 -0.76 -7.38
C TRP A 96 16.04 0.54 -6.59
N GLN A 97 15.10 0.53 -5.65
CA GLN A 97 14.70 1.66 -4.83
C GLN A 97 15.75 1.92 -3.74
N THR A 98 16.26 3.15 -3.65
CA THR A 98 17.21 3.55 -2.61
C THR A 98 16.57 3.63 -1.23
N PHE A 99 17.38 3.57 -0.16
CA PHE A 99 16.85 3.69 1.21
C PHE A 99 16.07 5.01 1.44
N PRO A 100 16.55 6.20 1.03
CA PRO A 100 15.77 7.43 1.13
C PRO A 100 14.43 7.38 0.38
N GLU A 101 14.38 6.74 -0.78
CA GLU A 101 13.13 6.54 -1.53
C GLU A 101 12.17 5.61 -0.78
N SER A 102 12.68 4.58 -0.13
CA SER A 102 11.85 3.69 0.71
C SER A 102 11.27 4.43 1.92
N VAL A 103 12.04 5.35 2.53
CA VAL A 103 11.56 6.23 3.61
C VAL A 103 10.48 7.19 3.11
N ALA A 104 10.68 7.80 1.94
CA ALA A 104 9.70 8.70 1.34
C ALA A 104 8.38 7.98 1.04
N LEU A 105 8.46 6.78 0.48
CA LEU A 105 7.29 5.94 0.22
C LEU A 105 6.57 5.56 1.52
N TYR A 106 7.32 5.12 2.54
CA TYR A 106 6.75 4.79 3.85
C TYR A 106 5.96 5.97 4.43
N ASN A 107 6.52 7.17 4.42
CA ASN A 107 5.83 8.37 4.91
C ASN A 107 4.54 8.66 4.13
N ARG A 108 4.53 8.44 2.82
CA ARG A 108 3.32 8.57 2.00
C ARG A 108 2.27 7.51 2.34
N LEU A 109 2.68 6.27 2.57
CA LEU A 109 1.80 5.19 3.00
C LEU A 109 1.13 5.52 4.34
N VAL A 110 1.91 5.96 5.32
CA VAL A 110 1.39 6.40 6.63
C VAL A 110 0.28 7.43 6.45
N VAL A 111 0.57 8.52 5.73
CA VAL A 111 -0.41 9.59 5.48
C VAL A 111 -1.65 9.06 4.74
N LYS A 112 -1.45 8.21 3.73
CA LYS A 112 -2.55 7.69 2.91
C LYS A 112 -3.49 6.81 3.73
N TYR A 113 -2.96 5.85 4.45
CA TYR A 113 -3.76 4.96 5.29
C TYR A 113 -4.48 5.72 6.41
N GLN A 114 -3.81 6.67 7.08
CA GLN A 114 -4.44 7.49 8.11
C GLN A 114 -5.61 8.33 7.55
N ARG A 115 -5.43 8.95 6.38
CA ARG A 115 -6.51 9.70 5.70
C ARG A 115 -7.70 8.81 5.35
N LEU A 116 -7.47 7.55 5.01
CA LEU A 116 -8.53 6.58 4.75
C LEU A 116 -9.17 6.02 6.03
N GLY A 117 -8.76 6.48 7.22
CA GLY A 117 -9.34 6.12 8.51
C GLY A 117 -8.80 4.81 9.09
N TYR A 118 -7.69 4.29 8.57
CA TYR A 118 -7.01 3.12 9.14
C TYR A 118 -6.15 3.49 10.35
N ARG A 119 -6.10 2.59 11.32
CA ARG A 119 -5.10 2.63 12.39
C ARG A 119 -3.87 1.87 11.94
N LEU A 120 -2.70 2.44 12.21
CA LEU A 120 -1.44 1.86 11.80
C LEU A 120 -0.76 1.22 13.01
N LEU A 121 -0.31 0.00 12.83
CA LEU A 121 0.49 -0.74 13.79
C LEU A 121 1.83 -1.08 13.15
N GLU A 122 2.89 -0.40 13.62
CA GLU A 122 4.23 -0.67 13.13
C GLU A 122 4.77 -1.98 13.68
N LEU A 123 5.31 -2.80 12.79
CA LEU A 123 6.04 -4.00 13.18
C LEU A 123 7.38 -3.61 13.82
N PRO A 124 7.79 -4.27 14.90
CA PRO A 124 9.07 -3.98 15.56
C PRO A 124 10.24 -4.32 14.63
N LEU A 125 11.35 -3.57 14.79
CA LEU A 125 12.60 -3.79 14.08
C LEU A 125 13.40 -4.91 14.77
N VAL A 126 12.89 -6.12 14.69
CA VAL A 126 13.45 -7.33 15.30
C VAL A 126 13.48 -8.46 14.25
N PRO A 127 14.23 -9.56 14.48
CA PRO A 127 14.25 -10.73 13.59
C PRO A 127 12.86 -11.28 13.27
N VAL A 128 12.74 -11.98 12.14
CA VAL A 128 11.46 -12.52 11.64
C VAL A 128 10.70 -13.35 12.68
N PRO A 129 11.31 -14.26 13.45
CA PRO A 129 10.56 -15.04 14.46
C PRO A 129 9.85 -14.17 15.49
N GLU A 130 10.51 -13.11 15.95
CA GLU A 130 9.94 -12.16 16.94
C GLU A 130 8.82 -11.32 16.32
N ARG A 131 8.93 -10.94 15.04
CA ARG A 131 7.84 -10.28 14.31
C ARG A 131 6.63 -11.19 14.14
N VAL A 132 6.84 -12.48 13.90
CA VAL A 132 5.77 -13.48 13.85
C VAL A 132 5.04 -13.54 15.19
N LEU A 133 5.77 -13.67 16.30
CA LEU A 133 5.20 -13.68 17.65
C LEU A 133 4.41 -12.39 17.95
N PHE A 134 4.91 -11.24 17.49
CA PHE A 134 4.21 -9.97 17.62
C PHE A 134 2.85 -9.99 16.88
N VAL A 135 2.84 -10.45 15.63
CA VAL A 135 1.61 -10.56 14.82
C VAL A 135 0.63 -11.56 15.42
N GLU A 136 1.12 -12.72 15.88
CA GLU A 136 0.28 -13.69 16.57
C GLU A 136 -0.32 -13.15 17.87
N ALA A 137 0.47 -12.42 18.67
CA ALA A 137 -0.02 -11.77 19.87
C ALA A 137 -1.08 -10.71 19.54
N TRP A 138 -0.86 -9.95 18.45
CA TRP A 138 -1.86 -9.02 17.94
C TRP A 138 -3.13 -9.75 17.50
N LEU A 139 -3.04 -10.84 16.77
CA LEU A 139 -4.18 -11.66 16.36
C LEU A 139 -5.00 -12.20 17.54
N ARG A 140 -4.38 -12.52 18.66
CA ARG A 140 -5.05 -13.02 19.88
C ARG A 140 -5.83 -11.95 20.66
N ARG A 141 -5.69 -10.65 20.33
CA ARG A 141 -6.35 -9.57 21.10
C ARG A 141 -7.84 -9.43 20.86
N GLY A 142 -8.42 -10.05 19.81
CA GLY A 142 -9.81 -9.89 19.40
C GLY A 142 -10.82 -9.40 20.48
N PRO A 143 -11.98 -8.92 20.16
CA PRO A 143 -12.59 -8.81 18.84
C PRO A 143 -12.01 -7.62 18.05
N TRP A 144 -11.91 -7.79 16.76
CA TRP A 144 -11.31 -6.82 15.86
C TRP A 144 -12.28 -5.68 15.55
N PRO A 145 -11.83 -4.42 15.57
CA PRO A 145 -12.68 -3.32 15.15
C PRO A 145 -13.07 -3.48 13.68
N ALA A 146 -14.30 -3.09 13.37
CA ALA A 146 -14.79 -3.07 12.00
C ALA A 146 -13.88 -2.20 11.10
N ALA A 147 -13.79 -2.57 9.83
CA ALA A 147 -13.14 -1.77 8.82
C ALA A 147 -13.66 -0.32 8.82
N PRO A 148 -12.82 0.68 8.48
CA PRO A 148 -13.26 2.07 8.39
C PRO A 148 -14.50 2.19 7.50
N GLY A 149 -15.52 2.90 7.96
CA GLY A 149 -16.77 3.06 7.22
C GLY A 149 -16.57 3.77 5.88
N ALA A 150 -17.40 3.47 4.89
CA ALA A 150 -17.34 4.11 3.56
C ALA A 150 -17.45 5.64 3.64
N ALA A 151 -18.20 6.18 4.61
CA ALA A 151 -18.32 7.61 4.84
C ALA A 151 -17.00 8.25 5.29
N GLN A 152 -16.26 7.61 6.20
CA GLN A 152 -14.96 8.09 6.66
C GLN A 152 -13.94 8.11 5.52
N ARG A 153 -13.95 7.11 4.64
CA ARG A 153 -13.07 7.05 3.47
C ARG A 153 -13.39 8.12 2.45
N ARG A 154 -14.67 8.50 2.28
CA ARG A 154 -15.08 9.58 1.37
C ARG A 154 -14.66 10.97 1.86
N LEU A 155 -14.64 11.20 3.18
CA LEU A 155 -14.19 12.47 3.77
C LEU A 155 -12.68 12.70 3.59
N ALA A 156 -11.93 11.69 3.18
CA ALA A 156 -10.50 11.80 2.89
C ALA A 156 -10.16 12.52 1.57
N GLY A 157 -11.16 13.07 0.86
CA GLY A 157 -10.93 13.97 -0.29
C GLY A 157 -10.73 13.26 -1.64
N TYR A 158 -11.43 12.16 -1.86
CA TYR A 158 -11.44 11.42 -3.14
C TYR A 158 -12.78 11.55 -3.88
#